data_9083157195dee744951844d28afefeb7
#
_entry.id   9083157195dee744951844d28afefeb7
#
_cell.length_a   1.000
_cell.length_b   1.000
_cell.length_c   1.000
_cell.angle_alpha   90.00
_cell.angle_beta   90.00
_cell.angle_gamma   90.00
#
_symmetry.space_group_name_H-M   'P 1'
#
loop_
_entity.id
_entity.type
_entity.pdbx_description
1 polymer ?
#
loop_
_entity_poly.entity_id
_entity_poly.type
_entity_poly.pdbx_seq_one_letter_code
_entity_poly.pdbx_strand_id
1 'polypeptide(L)'
;MLVPAALRGQTVHLYKTTIMEAKKVMDITERVQKLHEIMRQNKVDIYIVPTADFHQSEYVGEYFKMREFLTGFTGSAGTAVFTADEAYLWTDGRYFIQAAKELEGTPVRLMKMGEPGVPDIEHFLSASLPEGGVIAFDGRCVSLGDGKLYEQIAASKQGAVSCERDLAADIWKDRPALSEEPVWELALQYAGEDRGSKLERIRRSMEEAGADCHILTTLDDICWTLNIRGNDIEFFPLVLSYAVIRMDRMDLYV
;
A
#
# COMPACT_ATOMS: atom_id res chain seq x y z
N MET A 1 -55.58 33.39 -41.09
CA MET A 1 -54.15 33.50 -40.84
C MET A 1 -53.58 32.11 -41.02
N LEU A 2 -52.95 31.85 -42.16
CA LEU A 2 -52.49 30.52 -42.56
C LEU A 2 -51.17 30.14 -41.88
N VAL A 3 -51.09 28.98 -41.27
CA VAL A 3 -49.86 28.36 -40.82
C VAL A 3 -49.30 27.49 -41.91
N PRO A 4 -48.02 27.62 -42.32
CA PRO A 4 -47.46 26.81 -43.41
C PRO A 4 -47.12 25.40 -42.93
N ALA A 5 -47.56 24.42 -43.74
CA ALA A 5 -47.16 23.04 -43.65
C ALA A 5 -45.76 22.88 -44.28
N ALA A 6 -44.74 22.61 -43.47
CA ALA A 6 -43.47 22.06 -43.95
C ALA A 6 -42.67 21.49 -42.80
N LEU A 7 -42.84 20.19 -42.53
CA LEU A 7 -41.83 19.34 -41.90
C LEU A 7 -42.29 17.88 -42.00
N ARG A 8 -42.28 17.37 -43.26
CA ARG A 8 -42.30 15.92 -43.51
C ARG A 8 -40.88 15.53 -43.83
N GLY A 9 -40.34 14.57 -43.07
CA GLY A 9 -39.15 13.79 -43.47
C GLY A 9 -37.87 14.19 -42.73
N GLN A 10 -37.80 14.06 -41.41
CA GLN A 10 -36.57 13.82 -40.74
C GLN A 10 -36.62 12.44 -40.10
N THR A 11 -35.82 11.55 -40.67
CA THR A 11 -35.57 10.21 -40.16
C THR A 11 -34.83 10.38 -38.82
N VAL A 12 -35.52 10.12 -37.71
CA VAL A 12 -34.90 10.07 -36.37
C VAL A 12 -34.00 8.84 -36.36
N HIS A 13 -32.70 9.05 -36.49
CA HIS A 13 -31.71 8.02 -36.19
C HIS A 13 -31.72 7.83 -34.68
N LEU A 14 -32.40 6.79 -34.22
CA LEU A 14 -32.24 6.24 -32.90
C LEU A 14 -30.79 5.69 -32.82
N TYR A 15 -29.89 6.48 -32.24
CA TYR A 15 -28.62 5.97 -31.74
C TYR A 15 -28.98 4.92 -30.68
N LYS A 16 -28.73 3.66 -30.97
CA LYS A 16 -28.64 2.62 -29.95
C LYS A 16 -27.53 3.04 -29.00
N THR A 17 -27.89 3.68 -27.91
CA THR A 17 -27.01 3.83 -26.75
C THR A 17 -26.74 2.42 -26.26
N THR A 18 -25.58 1.88 -26.62
CA THR A 18 -25.06 0.68 -25.96
C THR A 18 -24.91 1.07 -24.51
N ILE A 19 -25.84 0.62 -23.67
CA ILE A 19 -25.67 0.67 -22.21
C ILE A 19 -24.47 -0.24 -21.98
N MET A 20 -23.29 0.37 -21.81
CA MET A 20 -22.16 -0.31 -21.21
C MET A 20 -22.67 -0.76 -19.85
N GLU A 21 -22.86 -2.08 -19.66
CA GLU A 21 -23.10 -2.61 -18.33
C GLU A 21 -21.99 -2.08 -17.45
N ALA A 22 -22.37 -1.25 -16.47
CA ALA A 22 -21.44 -0.77 -15.46
C ALA A 22 -20.87 -2.01 -14.79
N LYS A 23 -19.55 -2.24 -14.96
CA LYS A 23 -18.86 -3.36 -14.36
C LYS A 23 -19.17 -3.32 -12.87
N LYS A 24 -19.90 -4.30 -12.35
CA LYS A 24 -20.29 -4.33 -10.93
C LYS A 24 -18.99 -4.30 -10.12
N VAL A 25 -18.76 -3.21 -9.41
CA VAL A 25 -17.61 -3.10 -8.49
C VAL A 25 -17.90 -4.05 -7.33
N MET A 26 -16.96 -4.95 -7.04
CA MET A 26 -17.06 -5.86 -5.89
C MET A 26 -17.15 -5.07 -4.60
N ASP A 27 -18.09 -5.41 -3.75
CA ASP A 27 -18.15 -4.87 -2.40
C ASP A 27 -17.10 -5.53 -1.47
N ILE A 28 -16.94 -4.99 -0.27
CA ILE A 28 -15.92 -5.46 0.68
C ILE A 28 -16.16 -6.93 1.05
N THR A 29 -17.41 -7.35 1.20
CA THR A 29 -17.77 -8.74 1.51
C THR A 29 -17.33 -9.70 0.41
N GLU A 30 -17.60 -9.34 -0.85
CA GLU A 30 -17.18 -10.11 -2.02
C GLU A 30 -15.64 -10.19 -2.12
N ARG A 31 -14.92 -9.08 -1.80
CA ARG A 31 -13.43 -9.05 -1.81
C ARG A 31 -12.83 -9.97 -0.73
N VAL A 32 -13.35 -9.89 0.50
CA VAL A 32 -12.92 -10.73 1.62
C VAL A 32 -13.17 -12.20 1.32
N GLN A 33 -14.36 -12.55 0.80
CA GLN A 33 -14.69 -13.93 0.41
C GLN A 33 -13.72 -14.47 -0.64
N LYS A 34 -13.41 -13.69 -1.66
CA LYS A 34 -12.42 -14.08 -2.69
C LYS A 34 -11.02 -14.25 -2.12
N LEU A 35 -10.62 -13.39 -1.19
CA LEU A 35 -9.33 -13.54 -0.53
C LEU A 35 -9.27 -14.88 0.24
N HIS A 36 -10.32 -15.22 1.02
CA HIS A 36 -10.40 -16.50 1.71
C HIS A 36 -10.33 -17.69 0.73
N GLU A 37 -10.96 -17.60 -0.46
CA GLU A 37 -10.86 -18.63 -1.50
C GLU A 37 -9.42 -18.79 -1.99
N ILE A 38 -8.72 -17.67 -2.27
CA ILE A 38 -7.33 -17.68 -2.72
C ILE A 38 -6.40 -18.22 -1.61
N MET A 39 -6.62 -17.82 -0.36
CA MET A 39 -5.88 -18.33 0.79
C MET A 39 -6.00 -19.86 0.89
N ARG A 40 -7.22 -20.39 0.81
CA ARG A 40 -7.45 -21.86 0.82
C ARG A 40 -6.76 -22.57 -0.34
N GLN A 41 -6.82 -22.03 -1.57
CA GLN A 41 -6.15 -22.59 -2.76
C GLN A 41 -4.63 -22.63 -2.59
N ASN A 42 -4.05 -21.65 -1.90
CA ASN A 42 -2.62 -21.54 -1.66
C ASN A 42 -2.19 -22.14 -0.31
N LYS A 43 -3.12 -22.75 0.46
CA LYS A 43 -2.87 -23.33 1.78
C LYS A 43 -2.28 -22.32 2.76
N VAL A 44 -2.80 -21.11 2.77
CA VAL A 44 -2.45 -20.01 3.66
C VAL A 44 -3.48 -19.92 4.77
N ASP A 45 -3.04 -19.93 6.02
CA ASP A 45 -3.91 -19.85 7.19
C ASP A 45 -4.11 -18.40 7.65
N ILE A 46 -3.08 -17.56 7.51
CA ILE A 46 -3.13 -16.14 7.84
C ILE A 46 -2.52 -15.32 6.71
N TYR A 47 -3.22 -14.26 6.28
CA TYR A 47 -2.71 -13.29 5.31
C TYR A 47 -2.68 -11.89 5.92
N ILE A 48 -1.53 -11.19 5.81
CA ILE A 48 -1.31 -9.90 6.45
C ILE A 48 -1.12 -8.81 5.38
N VAL A 49 -1.84 -7.69 5.54
CA VAL A 49 -1.76 -6.53 4.63
C VAL A 49 -1.60 -5.25 5.46
N PRO A 50 -0.37 -4.76 5.65
CA PRO A 50 -0.13 -3.49 6.32
C PRO A 50 -0.45 -2.29 5.42
N THR A 51 -0.54 -1.09 6.01
CA THR A 51 -0.36 0.15 5.27
C THR A 51 1.14 0.33 5.04
N ALA A 52 1.60 0.04 3.86
CA ALA A 52 3.00 0.24 3.48
C ALA A 52 3.16 0.23 1.96
N ASP A 53 4.20 0.91 1.49
CA ASP A 53 4.78 0.75 0.16
C ASP A 53 6.10 -0.04 0.26
N PHE A 54 6.86 -0.09 -0.83
CA PHE A 54 8.18 -0.74 -0.85
C PHE A 54 9.25 -0.01 0.00
N HIS A 55 8.94 1.18 0.49
CA HIS A 55 9.82 2.04 1.29
C HIS A 55 9.37 2.14 2.76
N GLN A 56 8.27 1.47 3.14
CA GLN A 56 7.63 1.58 4.46
C GLN A 56 7.15 3.02 4.74
N SER A 57 6.67 3.72 3.71
CA SER A 57 6.13 5.07 3.84
C SER A 57 4.82 5.09 4.62
N GLU A 58 4.57 6.17 5.38
CA GLU A 58 3.29 6.37 6.08
C GLU A 58 2.16 6.68 5.10
N TYR A 59 2.44 7.49 4.09
CA TYR A 59 1.51 7.81 3.01
C TYR A 59 1.93 7.05 1.75
N VAL A 60 0.98 6.37 1.13
CA VAL A 60 1.26 5.46 0.03
C VAL A 60 0.51 5.88 -1.23
N GLY A 61 1.13 5.65 -2.40
CA GLY A 61 0.48 5.84 -3.68
C GLY A 61 -0.66 4.84 -3.92
N GLU A 62 -1.51 5.13 -4.91
CA GLU A 62 -2.73 4.36 -5.20
C GLU A 62 -2.48 2.87 -5.41
N TYR A 63 -1.35 2.49 -6.02
CA TYR A 63 -0.95 1.10 -6.21
C TYR A 63 -0.88 0.32 -4.88
N PHE A 64 -0.48 0.97 -3.80
CA PHE A 64 -0.24 0.34 -2.50
C PHE A 64 -1.46 0.32 -1.57
N LYS A 65 -2.60 0.84 -1.99
CA LYS A 65 -3.83 0.90 -1.17
C LYS A 65 -4.57 -0.45 -1.04
N MET A 66 -3.82 -1.57 -1.03
CA MET A 66 -4.39 -2.91 -0.94
C MET A 66 -5.19 -3.12 0.34
N ARG A 67 -4.73 -2.62 1.49
CA ARG A 67 -5.46 -2.69 2.75
C ARG A 67 -6.80 -1.96 2.64
N GLU A 68 -6.81 -0.75 2.09
CA GLU A 68 -8.03 0.02 1.83
C GLU A 68 -8.96 -0.72 0.87
N PHE A 69 -8.44 -1.25 -0.22
CA PHE A 69 -9.22 -2.05 -1.18
C PHE A 69 -9.91 -3.24 -0.50
N LEU A 70 -9.24 -3.97 0.36
CA LEU A 70 -9.79 -5.17 1.00
C LEU A 70 -10.74 -4.86 2.16
N THR A 71 -10.54 -3.76 2.88
CA THR A 71 -11.29 -3.46 4.11
C THR A 71 -12.28 -2.31 3.98
N GLY A 72 -12.07 -1.40 3.02
CA GLY A 72 -12.81 -0.14 2.91
C GLY A 72 -12.34 0.94 3.89
N PHE A 73 -11.37 0.67 4.76
CA PHE A 73 -10.83 1.66 5.70
C PHE A 73 -9.82 2.57 5.00
N THR A 74 -10.04 3.89 5.04
CA THR A 74 -9.25 4.89 4.32
C THR A 74 -8.17 5.59 5.15
N GLY A 75 -8.11 5.37 6.46
CA GLY A 75 -7.09 5.97 7.34
C GLY A 75 -5.65 5.59 6.96
N SER A 76 -4.67 6.44 7.23
CA SER A 76 -3.28 6.23 6.80
C SER A 76 -2.51 5.17 7.60
N ALA A 77 -3.00 4.73 8.76
CA ALA A 77 -2.33 3.74 9.60
C ALA A 77 -3.25 2.58 9.97
N GLY A 78 -2.81 1.38 9.62
CA GLY A 78 -3.52 0.15 9.98
C GLY A 78 -2.94 -1.09 9.33
N THR A 79 -3.20 -2.24 9.93
CA THR A 79 -2.84 -3.55 9.39
C THR A 79 -4.06 -4.44 9.35
N ALA A 80 -4.40 -4.95 8.18
CA ALA A 80 -5.43 -5.96 8.04
C ALA A 80 -4.83 -7.36 8.20
N VAL A 81 -5.53 -8.22 8.92
CA VAL A 81 -5.18 -9.63 9.10
C VAL A 81 -6.39 -10.49 8.75
N PHE A 82 -6.21 -11.42 7.86
CA PHE A 82 -7.22 -12.37 7.42
C PHE A 82 -6.82 -13.76 7.90
N THR A 83 -7.70 -14.42 8.66
CA THR A 83 -7.57 -15.83 9.01
C THR A 83 -8.34 -16.68 8.00
N ALA A 84 -8.47 -17.97 8.23
CA ALA A 84 -9.22 -18.86 7.32
C ALA A 84 -10.67 -18.41 7.05
N ASP A 85 -11.32 -17.78 8.04
CA ASP A 85 -12.75 -17.48 8.01
C ASP A 85 -13.11 -16.04 8.45
N GLU A 86 -12.17 -15.28 8.99
CA GLU A 86 -12.44 -13.97 9.59
C GLU A 86 -11.45 -12.91 9.06
N ALA A 87 -11.86 -11.64 9.12
CA ALA A 87 -11.08 -10.49 8.71
C ALA A 87 -11.01 -9.46 9.84
N TYR A 88 -9.85 -8.89 10.06
CA TYR A 88 -9.58 -7.95 11.15
C TYR A 88 -8.79 -6.74 10.65
N LEU A 89 -8.99 -5.59 11.29
CA LEU A 89 -8.22 -4.37 11.05
C LEU A 89 -7.72 -3.83 12.39
N TRP A 90 -6.41 -3.83 12.60
CA TRP A 90 -5.75 -3.08 13.67
C TRP A 90 -5.50 -1.66 13.22
N THR A 91 -5.89 -0.68 14.06
CA THR A 91 -5.54 0.73 13.89
C THR A 91 -5.42 1.41 15.26
N ASP A 92 -4.77 2.57 15.30
CA ASP A 92 -4.55 3.33 16.54
C ASP A 92 -5.68 4.31 16.86
N GLY A 93 -5.57 4.98 18.03
CA GLY A 93 -6.62 5.84 18.59
C GLY A 93 -7.02 7.02 17.71
N ARG A 94 -6.17 7.46 16.79
CA ARG A 94 -6.48 8.54 15.83
C ARG A 94 -7.65 8.16 14.91
N TYR A 95 -7.82 6.86 14.66
CA TYR A 95 -8.75 6.32 13.66
C TYR A 95 -9.92 5.52 14.22
N PHE A 96 -10.06 5.33 15.53
CA PHE A 96 -11.12 4.47 16.09
C PHE A 96 -12.53 4.84 15.64
N ILE A 97 -12.85 6.15 15.58
CA ILE A 97 -14.17 6.63 15.16
C ILE A 97 -14.38 6.41 13.67
N GLN A 98 -13.39 6.78 12.86
CA GLN A 98 -13.42 6.64 11.41
C GLN A 98 -13.55 5.15 11.02
N ALA A 99 -12.67 4.31 11.56
CA ALA A 99 -12.67 2.88 11.27
C ALA A 99 -13.98 2.22 11.69
N ALA A 100 -14.53 2.55 12.87
CA ALA A 100 -15.81 2.00 13.30
C ALA A 100 -16.95 2.33 12.31
N LYS A 101 -16.94 3.55 11.74
CA LYS A 101 -17.94 3.98 10.76
C LYS A 101 -17.74 3.33 9.40
N GLU A 102 -16.48 3.28 8.90
CA GLU A 102 -16.17 2.75 7.57
C GLU A 102 -16.30 1.22 7.50
N LEU A 103 -16.09 0.53 8.61
CA LEU A 103 -16.24 -0.92 8.69
C LEU A 103 -17.67 -1.37 9.01
N GLU A 104 -18.60 -0.45 9.29
CA GLU A 104 -20.00 -0.80 9.59
C GLU A 104 -20.64 -1.55 8.42
N GLY A 105 -21.24 -2.70 8.70
CA GLY A 105 -21.87 -3.55 7.70
C GLY A 105 -20.90 -4.39 6.84
N THR A 106 -19.59 -4.32 7.10
CA THR A 106 -18.58 -5.17 6.46
C THR A 106 -18.23 -6.38 7.33
N PRO A 107 -17.62 -7.44 6.79
CA PRO A 107 -17.15 -8.58 7.59
C PRO A 107 -15.85 -8.30 8.36
N VAL A 108 -15.29 -7.10 8.29
CA VAL A 108 -14.00 -6.77 8.90
C VAL A 108 -14.20 -6.27 10.33
N ARG A 109 -13.58 -6.92 11.29
CA ARG A 109 -13.63 -6.55 12.72
C ARG A 109 -12.58 -5.52 13.07
N LEU A 110 -13.00 -4.44 13.73
CA LEU A 110 -12.07 -3.41 14.23
C LEU A 110 -11.36 -3.89 15.51
N MET A 111 -10.04 -3.89 15.47
CA MET A 111 -9.14 -4.17 16.58
C MET A 111 -8.49 -2.84 17.03
N LYS A 112 -8.99 -2.27 18.12
CA LYS A 112 -8.53 -0.96 18.65
C LYS A 112 -7.23 -1.15 19.41
N MET A 113 -6.09 -0.79 18.80
CA MET A 113 -4.76 -0.96 19.40
C MET A 113 -4.65 -0.24 20.76
N GLY A 114 -4.15 -0.97 21.76
CA GLY A 114 -3.95 -0.45 23.10
C GLY A 114 -5.18 -0.45 24.00
N GLU A 115 -6.38 -0.81 23.50
CA GLU A 115 -7.56 -0.93 24.33
C GLU A 115 -7.56 -2.23 25.14
N PRO A 116 -8.10 -2.23 26.38
CA PRO A 116 -8.20 -3.42 27.20
C PRO A 116 -8.92 -4.57 26.51
N GLY A 117 -8.31 -5.75 26.52
CA GLY A 117 -8.87 -6.96 25.90
C GLY A 117 -8.63 -7.10 24.40
N VAL A 118 -7.98 -6.13 23.77
CA VAL A 118 -7.56 -6.22 22.36
C VAL A 118 -6.09 -6.67 22.31
N PRO A 119 -5.78 -7.86 21.78
CA PRO A 119 -4.40 -8.30 21.62
C PRO A 119 -3.69 -7.45 20.54
N ASP A 120 -2.40 -7.26 20.69
CA ASP A 120 -1.58 -6.81 19.57
C ASP A 120 -1.50 -7.89 18.47
N ILE A 121 -0.94 -7.52 17.33
CA ILE A 121 -0.88 -8.41 16.16
C ILE A 121 -0.02 -9.65 16.49
N GLU A 122 1.10 -9.50 17.19
CA GLU A 122 2.00 -10.61 17.55
C GLU A 122 1.29 -11.67 18.38
N HIS A 123 0.63 -11.27 19.46
CA HIS A 123 -0.13 -12.17 20.32
C HIS A 123 -1.31 -12.83 19.57
N PHE A 124 -1.99 -12.03 18.73
CA PHE A 124 -3.08 -12.56 17.92
C PHE A 124 -2.61 -13.62 16.91
N LEU A 125 -1.52 -13.35 16.17
CA LEU A 125 -0.95 -14.30 15.22
C LEU A 125 -0.50 -15.60 15.92
N SER A 126 0.20 -15.47 17.05
CA SER A 126 0.66 -16.60 17.86
C SER A 126 -0.49 -17.48 18.38
N ALA A 127 -1.61 -16.87 18.72
CA ALA A 127 -2.80 -17.58 19.21
C ALA A 127 -3.61 -18.21 18.07
N SER A 128 -3.70 -17.54 16.90
CA SER A 128 -4.59 -17.93 15.80
C SER A 128 -3.93 -18.88 14.79
N LEU A 129 -2.60 -18.89 14.69
CA LEU A 129 -1.90 -19.78 13.74
C LEU A 129 -1.98 -21.24 14.21
N PRO A 130 -2.53 -22.16 13.39
CA PRO A 130 -2.53 -23.60 13.72
C PRO A 130 -1.12 -24.21 13.65
N GLU A 131 -0.96 -25.39 14.23
CA GLU A 131 0.26 -26.18 14.08
C GLU A 131 0.49 -26.51 12.59
N GLY A 132 1.70 -26.27 12.10
CA GLY A 132 2.07 -26.42 10.70
C GLY A 132 1.50 -25.34 9.78
N GLY A 133 0.86 -24.28 10.34
CA GLY A 133 0.19 -23.24 9.59
C GLY A 133 1.11 -22.31 8.82
N VAL A 134 0.54 -21.59 7.85
CA VAL A 134 1.27 -20.70 6.95
C VAL A 134 0.79 -19.25 7.14
N ILE A 135 1.74 -18.35 7.44
CA ILE A 135 1.53 -16.90 7.40
C ILE A 135 2.01 -16.38 6.03
N ALA A 136 1.17 -15.62 5.33
CA ALA A 136 1.55 -15.02 4.06
C ALA A 136 1.35 -13.50 4.02
N PHE A 137 2.14 -12.82 3.22
CA PHE A 137 2.08 -11.37 2.98
C PHE A 137 2.85 -11.01 1.70
N ASP A 138 2.68 -9.80 1.19
CA ASP A 138 3.59 -9.27 0.16
C ASP A 138 4.91 -8.85 0.81
N GLY A 139 5.98 -9.62 0.61
CA GLY A 139 7.29 -9.38 1.23
C GLY A 139 7.94 -8.05 0.82
N ARG A 140 7.44 -7.39 -0.23
CA ARG A 140 7.91 -6.07 -0.64
C ARG A 140 7.34 -4.95 0.25
N CYS A 141 6.20 -5.19 0.92
CA CYS A 141 5.47 -4.24 1.75
C CYS A 141 5.58 -4.54 3.25
N VAL A 142 6.44 -5.46 3.66
CA VAL A 142 6.67 -5.81 5.06
C VAL A 142 8.14 -5.57 5.41
N SER A 143 8.38 -4.94 6.57
CA SER A 143 9.74 -4.68 7.03
C SER A 143 10.48 -5.99 7.35
N LEU A 144 11.81 -5.97 7.28
CA LEU A 144 12.63 -7.12 7.69
C LEU A 144 12.39 -7.51 9.16
N GLY A 145 12.12 -6.51 10.03
CA GLY A 145 11.81 -6.74 11.44
C GLY A 145 10.52 -7.55 11.60
N ASP A 146 9.45 -7.09 10.97
CA ASP A 146 8.15 -7.77 11.02
C ASP A 146 8.21 -9.14 10.33
N GLY A 147 8.89 -9.24 9.19
CA GLY A 147 9.09 -10.52 8.50
C GLY A 147 9.77 -11.55 9.39
N LYS A 148 10.83 -11.18 10.11
CA LYS A 148 11.49 -12.07 11.08
C LYS A 148 10.59 -12.44 12.26
N LEU A 149 9.77 -11.52 12.74
CA LEU A 149 8.78 -11.81 13.78
C LEU A 149 7.77 -12.86 13.27
N TYR A 150 7.26 -12.72 12.06
CA TYR A 150 6.33 -13.67 11.46
C TYR A 150 6.98 -15.04 11.24
N GLU A 151 8.24 -15.08 10.83
CA GLU A 151 9.02 -16.32 10.73
C GLU A 151 9.17 -17.00 12.09
N GLN A 152 9.46 -16.25 13.17
CA GLN A 152 9.56 -16.80 14.53
C GLN A 152 8.23 -17.38 15.01
N ILE A 153 7.11 -16.66 14.78
CA ILE A 153 5.77 -17.14 15.12
C ILE A 153 5.46 -18.44 14.36
N ALA A 154 5.67 -18.45 13.04
CA ALA A 154 5.44 -19.64 12.23
C ALA A 154 6.30 -20.83 12.68
N ALA A 155 7.60 -20.60 12.92
CA ALA A 155 8.52 -21.64 13.41
C ALA A 155 8.11 -22.21 14.77
N SER A 156 7.57 -21.39 15.69
CA SER A 156 7.06 -21.85 16.99
C SER A 156 5.89 -22.84 16.88
N LYS A 157 5.20 -22.82 15.75
CA LYS A 157 4.07 -23.68 15.38
C LYS A 157 4.46 -24.75 14.34
N GLN A 158 5.74 -24.98 14.09
CA GLN A 158 6.22 -25.88 13.03
C GLN A 158 5.66 -25.52 11.65
N GLY A 159 5.28 -24.25 11.46
CA GLY A 159 4.69 -23.68 10.26
C GLY A 159 5.72 -23.00 9.35
N ALA A 160 5.25 -22.23 8.41
CA ALA A 160 6.08 -21.54 7.43
C ALA A 160 5.57 -20.11 7.12
N VAL A 161 6.42 -19.31 6.49
CA VAL A 161 6.06 -18.00 5.91
C VAL A 161 6.08 -18.10 4.38
N SER A 162 5.15 -17.43 3.72
CA SER A 162 5.08 -17.26 2.27
C SER A 162 5.01 -15.77 1.94
N CYS A 163 6.10 -15.19 1.43
CA CYS A 163 6.22 -13.75 1.19
C CYS A 163 6.58 -13.38 -0.27
N GLU A 164 6.63 -14.35 -1.17
CA GLU A 164 7.07 -14.15 -2.55
C GLU A 164 5.97 -13.61 -3.47
N ARG A 165 4.70 -13.67 -3.03
CA ARG A 165 3.55 -13.35 -3.87
C ARG A 165 2.51 -12.52 -3.12
N ASP A 166 2.08 -11.42 -3.75
CA ASP A 166 0.89 -10.67 -3.35
C ASP A 166 -0.38 -11.45 -3.77
N LEU A 167 -0.96 -12.22 -2.86
CA LEU A 167 -2.18 -13.01 -3.14
C LEU A 167 -3.39 -12.12 -3.44
N ALA A 168 -3.46 -10.94 -2.86
CA ALA A 168 -4.57 -10.02 -3.04
C ALA A 168 -4.57 -9.35 -4.43
N ALA A 169 -3.44 -9.32 -5.13
CA ALA A 169 -3.35 -8.80 -6.49
C ALA A 169 -4.26 -9.55 -7.47
N ASP A 170 -4.55 -10.80 -7.22
CA ASP A 170 -5.46 -11.60 -8.06
C ASP A 170 -6.93 -11.14 -7.96
N ILE A 171 -7.29 -10.38 -6.92
CA ILE A 171 -8.64 -9.86 -6.69
C ILE A 171 -8.81 -8.48 -7.32
N TRP A 172 -7.82 -7.62 -7.18
CA TRP A 172 -7.86 -6.23 -7.64
C TRP A 172 -7.46 -6.10 -9.11
N LYS A 173 -8.37 -6.48 -10.01
CA LYS A 173 -8.10 -6.55 -11.46
C LYS A 173 -7.88 -5.19 -12.14
N ASP A 174 -8.42 -4.13 -11.56
CA ASP A 174 -8.30 -2.74 -12.01
C ASP A 174 -7.42 -1.93 -11.04
N ARG A 175 -6.47 -2.59 -10.36
CA ARG A 175 -5.47 -1.95 -9.51
C ARG A 175 -4.72 -0.89 -10.31
N PRO A 176 -4.62 0.35 -9.82
CA PRO A 176 -3.79 1.37 -10.44
C PRO A 176 -2.36 0.85 -10.69
N ALA A 177 -1.73 1.28 -11.77
CA ALA A 177 -0.32 1.01 -12.00
C ALA A 177 0.55 1.76 -10.98
N LEU A 178 1.83 1.37 -10.84
CA LEU A 178 2.80 2.22 -10.17
C LEU A 178 2.84 3.58 -10.87
N SER A 179 3.06 4.63 -10.09
CA SER A 179 3.16 5.98 -10.64
C SER A 179 4.33 6.08 -11.63
N GLU A 180 4.09 6.80 -12.71
CA GLU A 180 5.09 7.21 -13.70
C GLU A 180 5.12 8.74 -13.82
N GLU A 181 4.75 9.45 -12.73
CA GLU A 181 4.73 10.90 -12.72
C GLU A 181 6.15 11.49 -12.87
N PRO A 182 6.29 12.59 -13.60
CA PRO A 182 7.60 13.16 -13.87
C PRO A 182 8.26 13.73 -12.61
N VAL A 183 9.56 13.48 -12.49
CA VAL A 183 10.41 14.09 -11.46
C VAL A 183 10.76 15.52 -11.86
N TRP A 184 10.70 16.45 -10.90
CA TRP A 184 11.08 17.84 -11.13
C TRP A 184 12.06 18.36 -10.07
N GLU A 185 12.85 19.36 -10.44
CA GLU A 185 13.85 19.94 -9.56
C GLU A 185 13.25 21.03 -8.67
N LEU A 186 13.50 20.95 -7.37
CA LEU A 186 13.18 22.02 -6.43
C LEU A 186 14.24 23.11 -6.52
N ALA A 187 13.84 24.32 -6.91
CA ALA A 187 14.76 25.43 -7.08
C ALA A 187 15.53 25.76 -5.78
N LEU A 188 16.80 26.14 -5.92
CA LEU A 188 17.71 26.40 -4.80
C LEU A 188 17.15 27.40 -3.79
N GLN A 189 16.44 28.41 -4.23
CA GLN A 189 15.81 29.41 -3.35
C GLN A 189 14.83 28.81 -2.33
N TYR A 190 14.22 27.64 -2.64
CA TYR A 190 13.33 26.90 -1.74
C TYR A 190 14.05 25.78 -1.01
N ALA A 191 15.07 25.18 -1.63
CA ALA A 191 15.84 24.09 -1.04
C ALA A 191 16.87 24.60 -0.01
N GLY A 192 17.33 25.85 -0.13
CA GLY A 192 18.28 26.49 0.78
C GLY A 192 19.73 26.06 0.62
N GLU A 193 19.99 24.83 0.17
CA GLU A 193 21.33 24.26 -0.06
C GLU A 193 21.34 23.46 -1.36
N ASP A 194 22.40 23.59 -2.15
CA ASP A 194 22.54 22.83 -3.39
C ASP A 194 22.90 21.35 -3.12
N ARG A 195 22.57 20.49 -4.09
CA ARG A 195 22.78 19.04 -3.99
C ARG A 195 24.25 18.64 -3.87
N GLY A 196 25.15 19.40 -4.47
CA GLY A 196 26.61 19.16 -4.39
C GLY A 196 27.12 19.32 -2.96
N SER A 197 26.76 20.44 -2.31
CA SER A 197 27.09 20.71 -0.91
C SER A 197 26.54 19.64 0.04
N LYS A 198 25.30 19.18 -0.17
CA LYS A 198 24.72 18.09 0.61
C LYS A 198 25.48 16.78 0.45
N LEU A 199 25.79 16.40 -0.79
CA LEU A 199 26.56 15.19 -1.08
C LEU A 199 27.98 15.24 -0.50
N GLU A 200 28.65 16.39 -0.52
CA GLU A 200 29.95 16.56 0.13
C GLU A 200 29.88 16.33 1.64
N ARG A 201 28.84 16.86 2.31
CA ARG A 201 28.65 16.62 3.74
C ARG A 201 28.37 15.13 4.05
N ILE A 202 27.54 14.48 3.23
CA ILE A 202 27.23 13.04 3.38
C ILE A 202 28.51 12.23 3.19
N ARG A 203 29.28 12.48 2.13
CA ARG A 203 30.56 11.77 1.86
C ARG A 203 31.57 11.96 2.98
N ARG A 204 31.67 13.15 3.56
CA ARG A 204 32.52 13.38 4.73
C ARG A 204 32.12 12.52 5.91
N SER A 205 30.81 12.43 6.20
CA SER A 205 30.32 11.54 7.26
C SER A 205 30.53 10.05 6.92
N MET A 206 30.48 9.68 5.65
CA MET A 206 30.85 8.31 5.21
C MET A 206 32.33 8.02 5.45
N GLU A 207 33.24 8.96 5.12
CA GLU A 207 34.67 8.82 5.40
C GLU A 207 34.93 8.66 6.91
N GLU A 208 34.32 9.50 7.74
CA GLU A 208 34.44 9.43 9.21
C GLU A 208 33.92 8.08 9.77
N ALA A 209 32.90 7.50 9.13
CA ALA A 209 32.34 6.19 9.49
C ALA A 209 33.09 5.01 8.86
N GLY A 210 34.06 5.24 7.97
CA GLY A 210 34.75 4.20 7.22
C GLY A 210 33.85 3.47 6.21
N ALA A 211 32.85 4.18 5.64
CA ALA A 211 31.88 3.62 4.72
C ALA A 211 32.18 4.05 3.27
N ASP A 212 32.26 3.09 2.37
CA ASP A 212 32.46 3.33 0.92
C ASP A 212 31.15 3.50 0.15
N CYS A 213 30.03 3.13 0.77
CA CYS A 213 28.71 3.11 0.16
C CYS A 213 27.64 3.45 1.20
N HIS A 214 26.71 4.33 0.85
CA HIS A 214 25.52 4.66 1.63
C HIS A 214 24.28 4.44 0.79
N ILE A 215 23.36 3.62 1.28
CA ILE A 215 22.10 3.31 0.60
C ILE A 215 20.98 4.11 1.25
N LEU A 216 20.26 4.88 0.43
CA LEU A 216 19.06 5.60 0.84
C LEU A 216 17.83 4.83 0.35
N THR A 217 16.92 4.53 1.26
CA THR A 217 15.64 3.87 0.99
C THR A 217 14.44 4.72 1.41
N THR A 218 14.68 5.79 2.16
CA THR A 218 13.64 6.74 2.60
C THR A 218 13.43 7.80 1.53
N LEU A 219 12.23 7.94 1.05
CA LEU A 219 11.88 8.87 -0.04
C LEU A 219 12.20 10.32 0.29
N ASP A 220 11.95 10.73 1.55
CA ASP A 220 12.28 12.07 2.06
C ASP A 220 13.77 12.38 1.94
N ASP A 221 14.62 11.46 2.38
CA ASP A 221 16.06 11.63 2.35
C ASP A 221 16.60 11.73 0.92
N ILE A 222 16.07 10.92 0.01
CA ILE A 222 16.43 10.95 -1.41
C ILE A 222 16.04 12.29 -2.04
N CYS A 223 14.76 12.67 -1.84
CA CYS A 223 14.22 13.91 -2.39
C CYS A 223 14.91 15.15 -1.81
N TRP A 224 15.24 15.13 -0.52
CA TRP A 224 15.99 16.20 0.13
C TRP A 224 17.43 16.27 -0.39
N THR A 225 18.13 15.14 -0.47
CA THR A 225 19.54 15.09 -0.92
C THR A 225 19.71 15.62 -2.33
N LEU A 226 18.80 15.25 -3.23
CA LEU A 226 18.90 15.61 -4.65
C LEU A 226 18.16 16.90 -5.02
N ASN A 227 17.43 17.53 -4.10
CA ASN A 227 16.53 18.64 -4.39
C ASN A 227 15.53 18.30 -5.49
N ILE A 228 14.97 17.10 -5.46
CA ILE A 228 13.93 16.67 -6.40
C ILE A 228 12.58 16.49 -5.70
N ARG A 229 11.53 16.57 -6.50
CA ARG A 229 10.15 16.28 -6.07
C ARG A 229 9.43 15.51 -7.17
N GLY A 230 8.34 14.84 -6.80
CA GLY A 230 7.45 14.14 -7.71
C GLY A 230 6.02 14.17 -7.19
N ASN A 231 5.11 13.51 -7.89
CA ASN A 231 3.71 13.40 -7.52
C ASN A 231 3.26 11.93 -7.43
N ASP A 232 4.18 11.04 -7.07
CA ASP A 232 3.89 9.60 -6.95
C ASP A 232 2.94 9.28 -5.81
N ILE A 233 2.88 10.16 -4.80
CA ILE A 233 2.01 10.04 -3.64
C ILE A 233 1.16 11.31 -3.54
N GLU A 234 -0.15 11.17 -3.47
CA GLU A 234 -1.08 12.28 -3.39
C GLU A 234 -0.81 13.13 -2.14
N PHE A 235 -0.75 14.46 -2.31
CA PHE A 235 -0.42 15.46 -1.26
C PHE A 235 0.97 15.31 -0.61
N PHE A 236 1.81 14.41 -1.10
CA PHE A 236 3.14 14.17 -0.56
C PHE A 236 4.17 14.16 -1.71
N PRO A 237 4.86 15.28 -1.98
CA PRO A 237 5.59 15.49 -3.23
C PRO A 237 6.94 14.75 -3.28
N LEU A 238 6.91 13.45 -3.14
CA LEU A 238 8.06 12.57 -3.17
C LEU A 238 8.10 11.73 -4.45
N VAL A 239 9.26 11.14 -4.71
CA VAL A 239 9.56 10.26 -5.85
C VAL A 239 9.81 8.86 -5.34
N LEU A 240 9.06 7.87 -5.84
CA LEU A 240 9.31 6.46 -5.56
C LEU A 240 10.67 6.06 -6.14
N SER A 241 11.69 5.96 -5.29
CA SER A 241 13.06 5.77 -5.76
C SER A 241 13.95 5.15 -4.68
N TYR A 242 15.10 4.62 -5.12
CA TYR A 242 16.20 4.22 -4.26
C TYR A 242 17.47 4.95 -4.69
N ALA A 243 18.38 5.21 -3.78
CA ALA A 243 19.63 5.84 -4.14
C ALA A 243 20.84 5.18 -3.47
N VAL A 244 21.96 5.15 -4.19
CA VAL A 244 23.24 4.63 -3.70
C VAL A 244 24.27 5.72 -3.85
N ILE A 245 24.78 6.22 -2.72
CA ILE A 245 25.84 7.23 -2.68
C ILE A 245 27.17 6.50 -2.52
N ARG A 246 28.12 6.82 -3.42
CA ARG A 246 29.53 6.40 -3.36
C ARG A 246 30.41 7.61 -3.26
N MET A 247 31.69 7.41 -3.02
CA MET A 247 32.64 8.51 -2.87
C MET A 247 32.80 9.34 -4.15
N ASP A 248 32.65 8.72 -5.31
CA ASP A 248 32.84 9.34 -6.63
C ASP A 248 31.55 9.65 -7.39
N ARG A 249 30.43 8.99 -7.05
CA ARG A 249 29.14 9.14 -7.75
C ARG A 249 27.94 8.90 -6.84
N MET A 250 26.76 9.17 -7.37
CA MET A 250 25.48 8.76 -6.80
C MET A 250 24.62 8.15 -7.91
N ASP A 251 24.07 6.98 -7.64
CA ASP A 251 23.17 6.27 -8.55
C ASP A 251 21.75 6.41 -8.00
N LEU A 252 20.81 6.92 -8.82
CA LEU A 252 19.39 7.05 -8.52
C LEU A 252 18.62 6.03 -9.36
N TYR A 253 17.74 5.26 -8.73
CA TYR A 253 16.86 4.29 -9.36
C TYR A 253 15.43 4.76 -9.16
N VAL A 254 14.70 5.00 -10.26
CA VAL A 254 13.31 5.48 -10.32
C VAL A 254 12.48 4.46 -11.10
#